data_b046a73c8925488a5895a65e357174f0
#
_entry.id   b046a73c8925488a5895a65e357174f0
#
_cell.length_a   1.000
_cell.length_b   1.000
_cell.length_c   1.000
_cell.angle_alpha   90.00
_cell.angle_beta   90.00
_cell.angle_gamma   90.00
#
_symmetry.space_group_name_H-M   'P 1'
#
loop_
_entity.id
_entity.type
_entity.pdbx_description
1 polymer ?
#
loop_
_entity_poly.entity_id
_entity_poly.type
_entity_poly.pdbx_seq_one_letter_code
_entity_poly.pdbx_strand_id
1 'polypeptide(L)'
;MKSKIKKIHMVGIGGAGMSGIAEVLLTLGYEVSGSDLVKGPVALRLETLGATVHAGHERKNVQGAQVVVRSTAVSEDNPELEEARAHGVPIIPRAEMLAELMRLKVGVAVAGTHGKTTTTSLLATIFMEAHLDPTVIIGGRLNAYGSNAMLGQGRYLIAEADESDGSFLCLLPRISIVTNVDADHLDYYKDLDEIRDSFVDFMNSVPFYGLNVVCGDDKGVQSILSRVRRPVMTYGFGEENDLRAEIISCEAGSRFNVYRQGEFWGEVSLTHPGRHNVLNAMAAIGVAMEAGVPREDIIHGLGAFAGVGRRFEHKGERNGVLVVDDYGHHPTEIAATLETARLCYPRKRLVVAFQPHRFTRTQALFGDFSKVFAGVDQLLLTEIYPASESPIPGVSGQSLAQAIRQVTSTPVRFFEDFGSMQAALGEILQEGDLFLTLGAGSIWTVGQGYLDEEVKNP
;
A
#
# COMPACT_ATOMS: atom_id res chain seq x y z
N MET A 1 22.44 12.33 14.72
CA MET A 1 21.34 12.16 15.70
C MET A 1 21.85 11.51 17.00
N LYS A 2 22.42 10.32 16.97
CA LYS A 2 22.80 9.49 18.16
C LYS A 2 23.71 10.14 19.20
N SER A 3 24.52 11.15 18.84
CA SER A 3 25.39 11.88 19.79
C SER A 3 24.62 12.83 20.73
N LYS A 4 23.42 13.25 20.36
CA LYS A 4 22.61 14.23 21.12
C LYS A 4 21.29 13.64 21.65
N ILE A 5 20.67 12.73 20.90
CA ILE A 5 19.39 12.11 21.23
C ILE A 5 19.62 10.63 21.53
N LYS A 6 19.13 10.16 22.68
CA LYS A 6 19.18 8.74 23.08
C LYS A 6 17.79 8.19 23.38
N LYS A 7 16.91 9.01 23.98
CA LYS A 7 15.58 8.61 24.43
C LYS A 7 14.50 9.23 23.53
N ILE A 8 13.72 8.38 22.88
CA ILE A 8 12.67 8.75 21.95
C ILE A 8 11.34 8.20 22.48
N HIS A 9 10.32 9.04 22.58
CA HIS A 9 8.98 8.62 22.93
C HIS A 9 8.05 8.68 21.71
N MET A 10 7.23 7.66 21.48
CA MET A 10 6.39 7.52 20.29
C MET A 10 4.91 7.42 20.67
N VAL A 11 4.11 8.44 20.34
CA VAL A 11 2.68 8.48 20.62
C VAL A 11 1.89 7.86 19.47
N GLY A 12 1.13 6.81 19.76
CA GLY A 12 0.49 5.94 18.75
C GLY A 12 1.48 4.88 18.20
N ILE A 13 2.34 4.32 19.07
CA ILE A 13 3.45 3.44 18.69
C ILE A 13 3.00 2.14 18.00
N GLY A 14 1.76 1.67 18.26
CA GLY A 14 1.21 0.44 17.67
C GLY A 14 0.74 0.59 16.21
N GLY A 15 0.68 1.81 15.68
CA GLY A 15 0.35 2.05 14.27
C GLY A 15 1.39 1.43 13.32
N ALA A 16 0.96 0.93 12.15
CA ALA A 16 1.81 0.18 11.22
C ALA A 16 3.12 0.93 10.87
N GLY A 17 3.02 2.18 10.46
CA GLY A 17 4.21 2.99 10.13
C GLY A 17 5.04 3.41 11.35
N MET A 18 4.42 3.58 12.53
CA MET A 18 5.11 3.94 13.77
C MET A 18 5.93 2.77 14.31
N SER A 19 5.35 1.58 14.34
CA SER A 19 6.02 0.38 14.87
C SER A 19 7.27 0.01 14.06
N GLY A 20 7.22 0.15 12.74
CA GLY A 20 8.39 -0.08 11.88
C GLY A 20 9.54 0.88 12.21
N ILE A 21 9.26 2.15 12.42
CA ILE A 21 10.25 3.15 12.84
C ILE A 21 10.80 2.81 14.24
N ALA A 22 9.92 2.40 15.17
CA ALA A 22 10.33 1.99 16.52
C ALA A 22 11.31 0.81 16.49
N GLU A 23 11.06 -0.22 15.69
CA GLU A 23 11.95 -1.38 15.52
C GLU A 23 13.33 -0.94 14.99
N VAL A 24 13.36 -0.06 13.97
CA VAL A 24 14.62 0.49 13.42
C VAL A 24 15.38 1.27 14.47
N LEU A 25 14.72 2.14 15.24
CA LEU A 25 15.34 2.92 16.31
C LEU A 25 15.93 2.04 17.41
N LEU A 26 15.20 1.02 17.86
CA LEU A 26 15.67 0.04 18.86
C LEU A 26 16.96 -0.64 18.41
N THR A 27 17.01 -1.10 17.16
CA THR A 27 18.20 -1.80 16.65
C THR A 27 19.36 -0.83 16.42
N LEU A 28 19.11 0.42 16.10
CA LEU A 28 20.13 1.45 16.08
C LEU A 28 20.62 1.79 17.50
N GLY A 29 20.02 1.20 18.54
CA GLY A 29 20.43 1.33 19.96
C GLY A 29 19.94 2.62 20.59
N TYR A 30 18.77 3.14 20.17
CA TYR A 30 18.03 4.18 20.89
C TYR A 30 17.20 3.54 22.00
N GLU A 31 16.98 4.27 23.09
CA GLU A 31 15.98 3.93 24.10
C GLU A 31 14.62 4.40 23.58
N VAL A 32 13.75 3.47 23.25
CA VAL A 32 12.41 3.76 22.71
C VAL A 32 11.36 3.48 23.76
N SER A 33 10.54 4.49 24.04
CA SER A 33 9.28 4.33 24.77
C SER A 33 8.12 4.78 23.88
N GLY A 34 6.92 4.38 24.22
CA GLY A 34 5.74 4.85 23.50
C GLY A 34 4.45 4.47 24.18
N SER A 35 3.35 4.97 23.62
CA SER A 35 1.99 4.75 24.11
C SER A 35 1.04 4.44 22.96
N ASP A 36 0.00 3.69 23.28
CA ASP A 36 -1.14 3.48 22.37
C ASP A 36 -2.42 3.33 23.20
N LEU A 37 -3.60 3.56 22.60
CA LEU A 37 -4.89 3.41 23.27
C LEU A 37 -5.05 1.99 23.86
N VAL A 38 -4.61 0.99 23.10
CA VAL A 38 -4.69 -0.43 23.49
C VAL A 38 -3.34 -1.09 23.24
N LYS A 39 -2.88 -1.89 24.20
CA LYS A 39 -1.67 -2.67 24.07
C LYS A 39 -1.93 -3.95 23.23
N GLY A 40 -1.98 -3.76 21.92
CA GLY A 40 -2.21 -4.84 20.96
C GLY A 40 -0.97 -5.70 20.67
N PRO A 41 -1.07 -6.71 19.79
CA PRO A 41 0.03 -7.64 19.46
C PRO A 41 1.31 -6.94 18.98
N VAL A 42 1.19 -5.82 18.26
CA VAL A 42 2.33 -5.03 17.77
C VAL A 42 3.06 -4.39 18.93
N ALA A 43 2.35 -3.79 19.89
CA ALA A 43 2.92 -3.20 21.10
C ALA A 43 3.67 -4.24 21.94
N LEU A 44 3.08 -5.43 22.13
CA LEU A 44 3.71 -6.54 22.84
C LEU A 44 4.99 -7.02 22.14
N ARG A 45 4.99 -7.08 20.81
CA ARG A 45 6.20 -7.40 20.04
C ARG A 45 7.30 -6.37 20.27
N LEU A 46 6.99 -5.07 20.24
CA LEU A 46 7.96 -4.01 20.49
C LEU A 46 8.59 -4.12 21.89
N GLU A 47 7.83 -4.55 22.90
CA GLU A 47 8.37 -4.81 24.23
C GLU A 47 9.37 -5.96 24.23
N THR A 48 9.13 -7.03 23.46
CA THR A 48 10.10 -8.13 23.34
C THR A 48 11.40 -7.68 22.67
N LEU A 49 11.35 -6.60 21.86
CA LEU A 49 12.52 -5.99 21.24
C LEU A 49 13.20 -4.93 22.12
N GLY A 50 12.66 -4.64 23.30
CA GLY A 50 13.26 -3.75 24.29
C GLY A 50 12.62 -2.35 24.40
N ALA A 51 11.47 -2.11 23.74
CA ALA A 51 10.70 -0.88 23.96
C ALA A 51 9.98 -0.88 25.31
N THR A 52 9.72 0.30 25.86
CA THR A 52 8.78 0.48 26.97
C THR A 52 7.46 0.98 26.41
N VAL A 53 6.41 0.14 26.41
CA VAL A 53 5.10 0.52 25.85
C VAL A 53 4.05 0.68 26.92
N HIS A 54 3.33 1.81 26.90
CA HIS A 54 2.26 2.15 27.82
C HIS A 54 0.88 1.96 27.15
N ALA A 55 -0.08 1.43 27.89
CA ALA A 55 -1.49 1.44 27.49
C ALA A 55 -2.15 2.75 27.96
N GLY A 56 -2.82 3.44 27.05
CA GLY A 56 -3.37 4.78 27.29
C GLY A 56 -2.32 5.88 27.21
N HIS A 57 -2.80 7.12 27.10
CA HIS A 57 -1.98 8.31 27.00
C HIS A 57 -1.97 9.06 28.32
N GLU A 58 -0.82 9.14 28.97
CA GLU A 58 -0.66 9.83 30.24
C GLU A 58 0.57 10.74 30.21
N ARG A 59 0.48 11.95 30.82
CA ARG A 59 1.58 12.93 30.88
C ARG A 59 2.89 12.34 31.36
N LYS A 60 2.85 11.42 32.35
CA LYS A 60 4.05 10.78 32.92
C LYS A 60 4.83 9.94 31.93
N ASN A 61 4.22 9.44 30.83
CA ASN A 61 4.85 8.55 29.86
C ASN A 61 5.99 9.25 29.10
N VAL A 62 5.95 10.57 29.00
CA VAL A 62 6.94 11.40 28.26
C VAL A 62 8.19 11.72 29.09
N GLN A 63 8.20 11.34 30.39
CA GLN A 63 9.30 11.69 31.28
C GLN A 63 10.66 11.17 30.79
N GLY A 64 11.61 12.12 30.65
CA GLY A 64 12.95 11.84 30.18
C GLY A 64 13.11 11.65 28.68
N ALA A 65 12.03 11.77 27.91
CA ALA A 65 12.11 11.81 26.44
C ALA A 65 12.86 13.07 25.97
N GLN A 66 13.71 12.91 24.97
CA GLN A 66 14.46 14.02 24.36
C GLN A 66 13.82 14.47 23.03
N VAL A 67 12.95 13.65 22.48
CA VAL A 67 12.08 13.94 21.33
C VAL A 67 10.83 13.07 21.45
N VAL A 68 9.71 13.62 21.04
CA VAL A 68 8.42 12.93 20.91
C VAL A 68 8.10 12.80 19.44
N VAL A 69 7.82 11.57 18.98
CA VAL A 69 7.34 11.29 17.62
C VAL A 69 5.85 11.02 17.69
N ARG A 70 5.06 11.74 16.93
CA ARG A 70 3.61 11.56 16.90
C ARG A 70 3.10 10.91 15.61
N SER A 71 2.09 10.05 15.76
CA SER A 71 1.27 9.60 14.65
C SER A 71 0.29 10.69 14.23
N THR A 72 -0.07 10.77 12.95
CA THR A 72 -1.12 11.67 12.43
C THR A 72 -2.51 11.36 12.99
N ALA A 73 -2.74 10.13 13.46
CA ALA A 73 -3.99 9.72 14.12
C ALA A 73 -4.14 10.24 15.56
N VAL A 74 -3.08 10.85 16.12
CA VAL A 74 -3.09 11.38 17.50
C VAL A 74 -3.54 12.84 17.49
N SER A 75 -4.57 13.15 18.27
CA SER A 75 -5.12 14.51 18.42
C SER A 75 -4.11 15.47 19.08
N GLU A 76 -4.18 16.74 18.72
CA GLU A 76 -3.29 17.80 19.24
C GLU A 76 -3.45 18.08 20.75
N ASP A 77 -4.60 17.72 21.33
CA ASP A 77 -4.92 17.83 22.76
C ASP A 77 -4.50 16.59 23.57
N ASN A 78 -3.72 15.70 22.95
CA ASN A 78 -3.19 14.52 23.65
C ASN A 78 -2.34 14.93 24.85
N PRO A 79 -2.55 14.35 26.07
CA PRO A 79 -1.86 14.76 27.28
C PRO A 79 -0.33 14.61 27.23
N GLU A 80 0.17 13.67 26.42
CA GLU A 80 1.61 13.46 26.24
C GLU A 80 2.22 14.57 25.35
N LEU A 81 1.48 15.03 24.32
CA LEU A 81 1.92 16.17 23.49
C LEU A 81 1.88 17.47 24.27
N GLU A 82 0.87 17.68 25.13
CA GLU A 82 0.80 18.86 26.01
C GLU A 82 1.99 18.87 26.99
N GLU A 83 2.30 17.75 27.61
CA GLU A 83 3.41 17.62 28.56
C GLU A 83 4.77 17.87 27.88
N ALA A 84 4.96 17.32 26.67
CA ALA A 84 6.15 17.58 25.88
C ALA A 84 6.33 19.07 25.57
N ARG A 85 5.25 19.76 25.17
CA ARG A 85 5.27 21.22 24.93
C ARG A 85 5.62 22.01 26.19
N ALA A 86 5.01 21.63 27.34
CA ALA A 86 5.26 22.29 28.61
C ALA A 86 6.72 22.22 29.06
N HIS A 87 7.42 21.14 28.68
CA HIS A 87 8.82 20.91 29.05
C HIS A 87 9.81 21.25 27.91
N GLY A 88 9.34 21.84 26.80
CA GLY A 88 10.19 22.20 25.66
C GLY A 88 10.80 21.01 24.94
N VAL A 89 10.21 19.81 25.05
CA VAL A 89 10.64 18.62 24.31
C VAL A 89 10.13 18.73 22.87
N PRO A 90 11.01 18.62 21.86
CA PRO A 90 10.61 18.67 20.46
C PRO A 90 9.56 17.58 20.13
N ILE A 91 8.51 17.96 19.41
CA ILE A 91 7.50 17.06 18.88
C ILE A 91 7.63 17.08 17.37
N ILE A 92 7.89 15.90 16.79
CA ILE A 92 8.03 15.74 15.35
C ILE A 92 7.01 14.73 14.79
N PRO A 93 6.54 14.91 13.57
CA PRO A 93 5.70 13.92 12.92
C PRO A 93 6.49 12.65 12.56
N ARG A 94 5.78 11.53 12.40
CA ARG A 94 6.32 10.24 11.98
C ARG A 94 7.22 10.35 10.74
N ALA A 95 6.79 11.12 9.74
CA ALA A 95 7.52 11.27 8.48
C ALA A 95 8.87 11.98 8.66
N GLU A 96 8.97 12.94 9.57
CA GLU A 96 10.25 13.59 9.87
C GLU A 96 11.24 12.62 10.52
N MET A 97 10.77 11.75 11.43
CA MET A 97 11.63 10.71 11.99
C MET A 97 12.08 9.71 10.92
N LEU A 98 11.19 9.32 10.00
CA LEU A 98 11.54 8.46 8.86
C LEU A 98 12.59 9.14 7.96
N ALA A 99 12.44 10.44 7.70
CA ALA A 99 13.42 11.21 6.93
C ALA A 99 14.80 11.22 7.62
N GLU A 100 14.85 11.37 8.95
CA GLU A 100 16.10 11.29 9.71
C GLU A 100 16.74 9.89 9.63
N LEU A 101 15.95 8.83 9.66
CA LEU A 101 16.46 7.47 9.43
C LEU A 101 16.97 7.30 7.99
N MET A 102 16.25 7.83 7.01
CA MET A 102 16.63 7.79 5.60
C MET A 102 17.96 8.48 5.33
N ARG A 103 18.29 9.56 6.04
CA ARG A 103 19.59 10.26 5.96
C ARG A 103 20.79 9.42 6.39
N LEU A 104 20.57 8.37 7.19
CA LEU A 104 21.62 7.49 7.67
C LEU A 104 22.01 6.40 6.66
N LYS A 105 21.23 6.24 5.59
CA LYS A 105 21.38 5.21 4.56
C LYS A 105 21.14 5.80 3.16
N VAL A 106 21.30 4.99 2.13
CA VAL A 106 20.84 5.34 0.79
C VAL A 106 19.31 5.18 0.75
N GLY A 107 18.59 6.28 0.87
CA GLY A 107 17.13 6.27 0.90
C GLY A 107 16.53 6.01 -0.47
N VAL A 108 15.61 5.05 -0.54
CA VAL A 108 14.71 4.80 -1.66
C VAL A 108 13.29 5.03 -1.17
N ALA A 109 12.58 5.99 -1.76
CA ALA A 109 11.20 6.31 -1.41
C ALA A 109 10.25 5.90 -2.54
N VAL A 110 9.23 5.10 -2.21
CA VAL A 110 8.24 4.60 -3.17
C VAL A 110 6.94 5.36 -2.98
N ALA A 111 6.67 6.29 -3.88
CA ALA A 111 5.47 7.13 -3.93
C ALA A 111 4.55 6.73 -5.10
N GLY A 112 3.40 7.34 -5.13
CA GLY A 112 2.35 7.17 -6.13
C GLY A 112 1.03 6.81 -5.49
N THR A 113 -0.08 7.15 -6.11
CA THR A 113 -1.40 6.93 -5.55
C THR A 113 -1.66 5.43 -5.31
N HIS A 114 -1.27 4.56 -6.26
CA HIS A 114 -1.48 3.13 -6.23
C HIS A 114 -0.18 2.34 -6.41
N GLY A 115 -0.13 1.10 -5.88
CA GLY A 115 0.98 0.16 -6.11
C GLY A 115 2.18 0.33 -5.19
N LYS A 116 2.22 1.31 -4.27
CA LYS A 116 3.33 1.58 -3.34
C LYS A 116 3.82 0.33 -2.60
N THR A 117 2.91 -0.33 -1.87
CA THR A 117 3.25 -1.49 -1.03
C THR A 117 3.82 -2.65 -1.85
N THR A 118 3.19 -2.96 -2.99
CA THR A 118 3.66 -4.04 -3.88
C THR A 118 5.04 -3.72 -4.45
N THR A 119 5.24 -2.50 -4.94
CA THR A 119 6.54 -2.06 -5.50
C THR A 119 7.65 -2.07 -4.45
N THR A 120 7.36 -1.56 -3.23
CA THR A 120 8.30 -1.58 -2.10
C THR A 120 8.69 -3.01 -1.74
N SER A 121 7.72 -3.92 -1.73
CA SER A 121 7.94 -5.33 -1.37
C SER A 121 8.72 -6.08 -2.46
N LEU A 122 8.45 -5.82 -3.74
CA LEU A 122 9.21 -6.36 -4.87
C LEU A 122 10.68 -5.92 -4.81
N LEU A 123 10.91 -4.62 -4.61
CA LEU A 123 12.26 -4.07 -4.50
C LEU A 123 13.00 -4.64 -3.28
N ALA A 124 12.30 -4.76 -2.14
CA ALA A 124 12.86 -5.36 -0.94
C ALA A 124 13.30 -6.80 -1.19
N THR A 125 12.46 -7.61 -1.86
CA THR A 125 12.78 -9.00 -2.19
C THR A 125 14.00 -9.08 -3.11
N ILE A 126 14.07 -8.26 -4.17
CA ILE A 126 15.25 -8.21 -5.06
C ILE A 126 16.53 -7.89 -4.26
N PHE A 127 16.48 -6.87 -3.38
CA PHE A 127 17.64 -6.45 -2.61
C PHE A 127 18.10 -7.49 -1.59
N MET A 128 17.17 -8.29 -1.10
CA MET A 128 17.48 -9.38 -0.17
C MET A 128 18.14 -10.55 -0.89
N GLU A 129 17.56 -10.98 -2.02
CA GLU A 129 18.17 -12.04 -2.85
C GLU A 129 19.56 -11.64 -3.37
N ALA A 130 19.76 -10.35 -3.65
CA ALA A 130 21.08 -9.78 -3.99
C ALA A 130 21.99 -9.57 -2.76
N HIS A 131 21.63 -10.05 -1.56
CA HIS A 131 22.41 -9.94 -0.33
C HIS A 131 22.78 -8.50 0.08
N LEU A 132 21.95 -7.51 -0.33
CA LEU A 132 22.14 -6.11 0.03
C LEU A 132 21.63 -5.78 1.43
N ASP A 133 20.93 -6.70 2.09
CA ASP A 133 20.40 -6.60 3.46
C ASP A 133 19.76 -5.24 3.77
N PRO A 134 18.69 -4.82 3.05
CA PRO A 134 18.09 -3.52 3.18
C PRO A 134 17.31 -3.36 4.49
N THR A 135 17.21 -2.13 5.00
CA THR A 135 16.13 -1.77 5.92
C THR A 135 14.89 -1.41 5.11
N VAL A 136 13.73 -1.97 5.47
CA VAL A 136 12.46 -1.78 4.74
C VAL A 136 11.37 -1.31 5.70
N ILE A 137 10.61 -0.28 5.31
CA ILE A 137 9.47 0.24 6.08
C ILE A 137 8.28 0.37 5.11
N ILE A 138 7.21 -0.40 5.38
CA ILE A 138 6.01 -0.45 4.53
C ILE A 138 4.74 -0.15 5.33
N GLY A 139 3.73 0.38 4.66
CA GLY A 139 2.39 0.59 5.24
C GLY A 139 1.59 -0.71 5.42
N GLY A 140 1.90 -1.76 4.64
CA GLY A 140 1.30 -3.09 4.71
C GLY A 140 2.18 -4.13 5.41
N ARG A 141 1.76 -5.41 5.37
CA ARG A 141 2.51 -6.54 5.94
C ARG A 141 3.21 -7.33 4.83
N LEU A 142 4.52 -7.47 4.93
CA LEU A 142 5.29 -8.37 4.07
C LEU A 142 4.96 -9.82 4.43
N ASN A 143 4.33 -10.58 3.52
CA ASN A 143 3.93 -11.96 3.76
C ASN A 143 5.12 -12.85 4.12
N ALA A 144 6.25 -12.66 3.45
CA ALA A 144 7.47 -13.43 3.69
C ALA A 144 8.06 -13.24 5.10
N TYR A 145 7.79 -12.11 5.75
CA TYR A 145 8.44 -11.72 7.02
C TYR A 145 7.47 -11.46 8.17
N GLY A 146 6.17 -11.42 7.90
CA GLY A 146 5.14 -11.25 8.91
C GLY A 146 5.16 -9.91 9.65
N SER A 147 5.90 -8.90 9.14
CA SER A 147 6.12 -7.59 9.77
C SER A 147 5.94 -6.45 8.78
N ASN A 148 5.65 -5.25 9.28
CA ASN A 148 5.59 -4.01 8.51
C ASN A 148 6.97 -3.33 8.36
N ALA A 149 7.99 -3.86 9.02
CA ALA A 149 9.36 -3.41 8.88
C ALA A 149 10.31 -4.60 8.90
N MET A 150 11.38 -4.46 8.17
CA MET A 150 12.53 -5.35 8.20
C MET A 150 13.77 -4.51 8.39
N LEU A 151 14.60 -4.90 9.35
CA LEU A 151 15.83 -4.20 9.61
C LEU A 151 17.01 -4.96 9.03
N GLY A 152 17.70 -4.31 8.11
CA GLY A 152 18.94 -4.79 7.52
C GLY A 152 20.15 -3.94 7.92
N GLN A 153 21.33 -4.56 7.91
CA GLN A 153 22.62 -3.89 8.16
C GLN A 153 23.17 -3.22 6.89
N GLY A 154 22.58 -3.48 5.74
CA GLY A 154 23.01 -2.93 4.46
C GLY A 154 22.82 -1.41 4.35
N ARG A 155 23.35 -0.85 3.29
CA ARG A 155 23.38 0.60 3.06
C ARG A 155 22.04 1.20 2.63
N TYR A 156 21.06 0.40 2.21
CA TYR A 156 19.79 0.89 1.69
C TYR A 156 18.70 0.95 2.76
N LEU A 157 17.87 1.99 2.68
CA LEU A 157 16.59 2.08 3.37
C LEU A 157 15.50 2.29 2.30
N ILE A 158 14.57 1.36 2.21
CA ILE A 158 13.44 1.39 1.28
C ILE A 158 12.19 1.71 2.12
N ALA A 159 11.46 2.76 1.76
CA ALA A 159 10.25 3.15 2.49
C ALA A 159 9.14 3.57 1.54
N GLU A 160 7.90 3.26 1.94
CA GLU A 160 6.74 3.88 1.32
C GLU A 160 6.70 5.37 1.66
N ALA A 161 6.43 6.18 0.65
CA ALA A 161 6.23 7.62 0.72
C ALA A 161 4.72 7.88 0.60
N ASP A 162 4.08 8.15 1.75
CA ASP A 162 2.63 8.33 1.85
C ASP A 162 2.26 9.78 1.52
N GLU A 163 1.54 9.97 0.42
CA GLU A 163 1.07 11.27 -0.05
C GLU A 163 -0.22 11.73 0.64
N SER A 164 -0.90 10.85 1.36
CA SER A 164 -2.27 11.09 1.85
C SER A 164 -2.44 12.31 2.75
N ASP A 165 -1.37 12.74 3.41
CA ASP A 165 -1.31 13.89 4.31
C ASP A 165 -0.16 14.85 3.96
N GLY A 166 0.40 14.73 2.76
CA GLY A 166 1.55 15.52 2.31
C GLY A 166 2.87 15.21 3.03
N SER A 167 2.87 14.27 3.96
CA SER A 167 4.04 13.96 4.79
C SER A 167 5.23 13.38 4.01
N PHE A 168 4.99 12.82 2.82
CA PHE A 168 6.04 12.33 1.93
C PHE A 168 7.01 13.44 1.49
N LEU A 169 6.59 14.71 1.51
CA LEU A 169 7.44 15.87 1.21
C LEU A 169 8.56 16.08 2.25
N CYS A 170 8.41 15.51 3.44
CA CYS A 170 9.47 15.52 4.44
C CYS A 170 10.64 14.59 4.06
N LEU A 171 10.40 13.59 3.20
CA LEU A 171 11.40 12.61 2.80
C LEU A 171 12.40 13.23 1.82
N LEU A 172 13.67 12.89 1.99
CA LEU A 172 14.77 13.32 1.14
C LEU A 172 15.49 12.10 0.56
N PRO A 173 14.83 11.35 -0.33
CA PRO A 173 15.39 10.12 -0.89
C PRO A 173 16.52 10.43 -1.88
N ARG A 174 17.47 9.49 -2.01
CA ARG A 174 18.42 9.50 -3.12
C ARG A 174 17.81 8.97 -4.40
N ILE A 175 16.91 7.99 -4.28
CA ILE A 175 16.18 7.42 -5.40
C ILE A 175 14.69 7.46 -5.04
N SER A 176 13.86 7.94 -5.94
CA SER A 176 12.40 7.89 -5.79
C SER A 176 11.78 6.99 -6.85
N ILE A 177 10.65 6.39 -6.50
CA ILE A 177 9.71 5.78 -7.45
C ILE A 177 8.43 6.60 -7.42
N VAL A 178 7.84 6.88 -8.59
CA VAL A 178 6.48 7.38 -8.72
C VAL A 178 5.71 6.46 -9.66
N THR A 179 4.82 5.65 -9.07
CA THR A 179 4.08 4.63 -9.83
C THR A 179 2.97 5.22 -10.69
N ASN A 180 2.25 6.18 -10.17
CA ASN A 180 1.15 6.90 -10.84
C ASN A 180 0.77 8.15 -10.04
N VAL A 181 0.01 9.06 -10.65
CA VAL A 181 -0.57 10.25 -10.00
C VAL A 181 -2.05 10.31 -10.37
N ASP A 182 -2.91 10.01 -9.40
CA ASP A 182 -4.37 9.92 -9.58
C ASP A 182 -5.10 10.78 -8.53
N ALA A 183 -6.38 11.00 -8.74
CA ALA A 183 -7.22 11.79 -7.84
C ALA A 183 -7.67 10.94 -6.63
N ASP A 184 -6.88 10.94 -5.58
CA ASP A 184 -7.24 10.39 -4.26
C ASP A 184 -6.92 11.43 -3.17
N HIS A 185 -7.33 11.15 -1.93
CA HIS A 185 -7.05 12.01 -0.78
C HIS A 185 -7.54 13.48 -0.95
N LEU A 186 -8.68 13.67 -1.63
CA LEU A 186 -9.33 14.97 -1.81
C LEU A 186 -9.95 15.53 -0.51
N ASP A 187 -9.83 14.82 0.60
CA ASP A 187 -10.03 15.29 1.97
C ASP A 187 -8.85 16.13 2.49
N TYR A 188 -7.65 15.90 1.96
CA TYR A 188 -6.43 16.67 2.25
C TYR A 188 -6.09 17.67 1.15
N TYR A 189 -6.07 17.23 -0.10
CA TYR A 189 -5.78 18.07 -1.26
C TYR A 189 -7.05 18.74 -1.79
N LYS A 190 -6.92 19.99 -2.19
CA LYS A 190 -8.02 20.75 -2.77
C LYS A 190 -8.49 20.16 -4.11
N ASP A 191 -7.53 19.76 -4.95
CA ASP A 191 -7.79 19.24 -6.30
C ASP A 191 -6.58 18.42 -6.83
N LEU A 192 -6.75 17.84 -8.01
CA LEU A 192 -5.71 17.05 -8.67
C LEU A 192 -4.45 17.88 -9.01
N ASP A 193 -4.58 19.18 -9.22
CA ASP A 193 -3.43 20.02 -9.55
C ASP A 193 -2.53 20.22 -8.32
N GLU A 194 -3.11 20.36 -7.13
CA GLU A 194 -2.33 20.40 -5.87
C GLU A 194 -1.62 19.05 -5.62
N ILE A 195 -2.27 17.92 -5.92
CA ILE A 195 -1.62 16.61 -5.88
C ILE A 195 -0.41 16.58 -6.83
N ARG A 196 -0.59 17.01 -8.08
CA ARG A 196 0.48 17.10 -9.09
C ARG A 196 1.64 17.98 -8.64
N ASP A 197 1.35 19.14 -8.06
CA ASP A 197 2.34 20.06 -7.52
C ASP A 197 3.17 19.38 -6.42
N SER A 198 2.53 18.67 -5.51
CA SER A 198 3.19 17.92 -4.43
C SER A 198 4.11 16.82 -4.97
N PHE A 199 3.68 16.08 -6.01
CA PHE A 199 4.54 15.08 -6.64
C PHE A 199 5.75 15.72 -7.37
N VAL A 200 5.58 16.89 -8.00
CA VAL A 200 6.70 17.64 -8.59
C VAL A 200 7.71 18.06 -7.52
N ASP A 201 7.23 18.56 -6.37
CA ASP A 201 8.11 18.94 -5.26
C ASP A 201 8.84 17.75 -4.68
N PHE A 202 8.13 16.61 -4.49
CA PHE A 202 8.74 15.37 -4.06
C PHE A 202 9.83 14.88 -5.01
N MET A 203 9.57 14.82 -6.31
CA MET A 203 10.56 14.40 -7.32
C MET A 203 11.76 15.38 -7.39
N ASN A 204 11.53 16.66 -7.19
CA ASN A 204 12.59 17.67 -7.16
C ASN A 204 13.38 17.66 -5.86
N SER A 205 12.93 17.02 -4.78
CA SER A 205 13.70 16.82 -3.54
C SER A 205 14.85 15.82 -3.69
N VAL A 206 14.80 14.96 -4.70
CA VAL A 206 15.90 14.05 -5.07
C VAL A 206 17.15 14.86 -5.41
N PRO A 207 18.36 14.51 -4.93
CA PRO A 207 19.57 15.26 -5.23
C PRO A 207 19.93 15.16 -6.73
N PHE A 208 20.75 16.10 -7.21
CA PHE A 208 21.17 16.17 -8.63
C PHE A 208 21.87 14.88 -9.14
N TYR A 209 22.42 14.09 -8.26
CA TYR A 209 23.09 12.80 -8.53
C TYR A 209 22.21 11.60 -8.17
N GLY A 210 20.95 11.83 -7.85
CA GLY A 210 19.95 10.79 -7.59
C GLY A 210 19.12 10.47 -8.83
N LEU A 211 18.06 9.71 -8.67
CA LEU A 211 17.22 9.23 -9.77
C LEU A 211 15.74 9.19 -9.36
N ASN A 212 14.85 9.61 -10.24
CA ASN A 212 13.42 9.35 -10.19
C ASN A 212 13.09 8.24 -11.19
N VAL A 213 12.54 7.12 -10.73
CA VAL A 213 12.05 6.02 -11.57
C VAL A 213 10.52 6.14 -11.66
N VAL A 214 9.98 6.41 -12.84
CA VAL A 214 8.58 6.82 -12.99
C VAL A 214 7.85 6.04 -14.08
N CYS A 215 6.55 5.80 -13.88
CA CYS A 215 5.72 5.19 -14.92
C CYS A 215 5.43 6.18 -16.05
N GLY A 216 6.10 5.98 -17.18
CA GLY A 216 5.92 6.84 -18.36
C GLY A 216 4.59 6.62 -19.08
N ASP A 217 3.88 5.53 -18.82
CA ASP A 217 2.55 5.27 -19.38
C ASP A 217 1.42 5.96 -18.58
N ASP A 218 1.70 6.40 -17.34
CA ASP A 218 0.72 7.07 -16.50
C ASP A 218 0.50 8.53 -16.92
N LYS A 219 -0.75 8.89 -17.23
CA LYS A 219 -1.09 10.23 -17.70
C LYS A 219 -0.86 11.32 -16.67
N GLY A 220 -1.07 11.01 -15.39
CA GLY A 220 -0.81 11.92 -14.28
C GLY A 220 0.68 12.23 -14.18
N VAL A 221 1.53 11.19 -14.23
CA VAL A 221 3.00 11.33 -14.27
C VAL A 221 3.44 12.09 -15.50
N GLN A 222 2.97 11.73 -16.70
CA GLN A 222 3.31 12.44 -17.95
C GLN A 222 3.03 13.94 -17.86
N SER A 223 1.91 14.32 -17.24
CA SER A 223 1.47 15.72 -17.11
C SER A 223 2.44 16.59 -16.30
N ILE A 224 3.28 16.00 -15.45
CA ILE A 224 4.19 16.70 -14.55
C ILE A 224 5.67 16.59 -14.93
N LEU A 225 6.04 15.67 -15.82
CA LEU A 225 7.46 15.39 -16.13
C LEU A 225 8.23 16.64 -16.61
N SER A 226 7.61 17.52 -17.39
CA SER A 226 8.25 18.75 -17.86
C SER A 226 8.67 19.73 -16.76
N ARG A 227 8.13 19.55 -15.55
CA ARG A 227 8.40 20.37 -14.35
C ARG A 227 9.47 19.76 -13.44
N VAL A 228 9.86 18.52 -13.70
CA VAL A 228 10.89 17.80 -12.94
C VAL A 228 12.27 18.19 -13.45
N ARG A 229 13.14 18.62 -12.53
CA ARG A 229 14.49 19.12 -12.83
C ARG A 229 15.60 18.16 -12.40
N ARG A 230 15.24 16.95 -12.03
CA ARG A 230 16.14 15.90 -11.54
C ARG A 230 16.21 14.78 -12.57
N PRO A 231 17.24 13.94 -12.54
CA PRO A 231 17.32 12.80 -13.44
C PRO A 231 16.06 11.91 -13.32
N VAL A 232 15.56 11.47 -14.46
CA VAL A 232 14.37 10.62 -14.58
C VAL A 232 14.73 9.40 -15.44
N MET A 233 14.25 8.25 -15.05
CA MET A 233 14.19 7.00 -15.83
C MET A 233 12.72 6.62 -15.94
N THR A 234 12.22 6.52 -17.15
CA THR A 234 10.83 6.12 -17.42
C THR A 234 10.72 4.61 -17.59
N TYR A 235 9.60 4.04 -17.13
CA TYR A 235 9.25 2.65 -17.39
C TYR A 235 7.79 2.51 -17.81
N GLY A 236 7.49 1.48 -18.59
CA GLY A 236 6.13 1.23 -19.06
C GLY A 236 6.05 0.16 -20.14
N PHE A 237 4.92 0.13 -20.85
CA PHE A 237 4.71 -0.72 -22.03
C PHE A 237 4.99 0.04 -23.34
N GLY A 238 4.91 1.39 -23.31
CA GLY A 238 5.18 2.26 -24.46
C GLY A 238 6.63 2.18 -24.92
N GLU A 239 6.87 2.29 -26.21
CA GLU A 239 8.20 2.19 -26.84
C GLU A 239 9.12 3.36 -26.47
N GLU A 240 8.56 4.49 -26.04
CA GLU A 240 9.26 5.70 -25.62
C GLU A 240 9.92 5.61 -24.23
N ASN A 241 9.60 4.55 -23.47
CA ASN A 241 10.15 4.38 -22.13
C ASN A 241 11.61 3.89 -22.16
N ASP A 242 12.43 4.35 -21.21
CA ASP A 242 13.80 3.87 -21.00
C ASP A 242 13.84 2.38 -20.68
N LEU A 243 12.84 1.90 -19.89
CA LEU A 243 12.59 0.51 -19.59
C LEU A 243 11.22 0.11 -20.12
N ARG A 244 11.16 -0.77 -21.09
CA ARG A 244 9.91 -1.24 -21.68
C ARG A 244 9.65 -2.69 -21.32
N ALA A 245 8.41 -2.97 -20.91
CA ALA A 245 7.93 -4.34 -20.75
C ALA A 245 7.09 -4.78 -21.96
N GLU A 246 7.25 -6.04 -22.36
CA GLU A 246 6.40 -6.71 -23.33
C GLU A 246 5.84 -7.99 -22.73
N ILE A 247 4.53 -8.02 -22.49
CA ILE A 247 3.86 -9.13 -21.81
C ILE A 247 3.80 -10.36 -22.73
N ILE A 248 4.26 -11.49 -22.23
CA ILE A 248 4.15 -12.81 -22.89
C ILE A 248 2.88 -13.51 -22.41
N SER A 249 2.62 -13.51 -21.08
CA SER A 249 1.43 -14.12 -20.49
C SER A 249 1.15 -13.55 -19.10
N CYS A 250 -0.12 -13.56 -18.69
CA CYS A 250 -0.58 -13.10 -17.36
C CYS A 250 -1.61 -14.06 -16.72
N GLU A 251 -1.63 -15.35 -17.07
CA GLU A 251 -2.69 -16.28 -16.62
C GLU A 251 -2.41 -16.88 -15.24
N ALA A 252 -1.19 -17.39 -15.01
CA ALA A 252 -0.79 -18.03 -13.75
C ALA A 252 0.46 -17.34 -13.17
N GLY A 253 0.38 -16.03 -13.00
CA GLY A 253 1.51 -15.14 -12.81
C GLY A 253 1.76 -14.33 -14.08
N SER A 254 2.78 -13.50 -14.09
CA SER A 254 3.12 -12.65 -15.24
C SER A 254 4.49 -13.04 -15.79
N ARG A 255 4.55 -13.31 -17.12
CA ARG A 255 5.80 -13.47 -17.87
C ARG A 255 5.92 -12.34 -18.86
N PHE A 256 7.07 -11.68 -18.90
CA PHE A 256 7.29 -10.52 -19.77
C PHE A 256 8.77 -10.36 -20.12
N ASN A 257 9.03 -9.85 -21.32
CA ASN A 257 10.34 -9.40 -21.74
C ASN A 257 10.58 -7.97 -21.25
N VAL A 258 11.80 -7.69 -20.83
CA VAL A 258 12.26 -6.34 -20.48
C VAL A 258 13.23 -5.88 -21.56
N TYR A 259 13.06 -4.64 -22.01
CA TYR A 259 13.96 -3.93 -22.92
C TYR A 259 14.49 -2.69 -22.22
N ARG A 260 15.78 -2.42 -22.39
CA ARG A 260 16.42 -1.18 -21.91
C ARG A 260 16.89 -0.39 -23.11
N GLN A 261 16.37 0.82 -23.31
CA GLN A 261 16.70 1.67 -24.45
C GLN A 261 16.54 0.94 -25.80
N GLY A 262 15.50 0.12 -25.93
CA GLY A 262 15.20 -0.68 -27.11
C GLY A 262 15.95 -2.03 -27.22
N GLU A 263 16.97 -2.28 -26.42
CA GLU A 263 17.71 -3.54 -26.43
C GLU A 263 17.10 -4.55 -25.46
N PHE A 264 17.00 -5.82 -25.88
CA PHE A 264 16.52 -6.91 -25.04
C PHE A 264 17.44 -7.10 -23.82
N TRP A 265 16.86 -6.91 -22.63
CA TRP A 265 17.59 -7.06 -21.37
C TRP A 265 17.40 -8.42 -20.73
N GLY A 266 16.20 -9.00 -20.80
CA GLY A 266 15.92 -10.32 -20.23
C GLY A 266 14.45 -10.66 -20.16
N GLU A 267 14.13 -11.94 -19.95
CA GLU A 267 12.79 -12.43 -19.64
C GLU A 267 12.62 -12.53 -18.12
N VAL A 268 11.49 -12.07 -17.62
CA VAL A 268 11.13 -12.06 -16.20
C VAL A 268 9.86 -12.87 -15.98
N SER A 269 9.85 -13.65 -14.91
CA SER A 269 8.67 -14.34 -14.39
C SER A 269 8.34 -13.80 -13.00
N LEU A 270 7.10 -13.39 -12.81
CA LEU A 270 6.54 -12.91 -11.56
C LEU A 270 5.37 -13.81 -11.16
N THR A 271 5.35 -14.28 -9.91
CA THR A 271 4.27 -15.15 -9.39
C THR A 271 2.91 -14.48 -9.37
N HIS A 272 2.87 -13.14 -9.36
CA HIS A 272 1.65 -12.34 -9.29
C HIS A 272 1.18 -11.93 -10.68
N PRO A 273 -0.08 -12.20 -11.03
CA PRO A 273 -0.63 -11.83 -12.33
C PRO A 273 -1.02 -10.35 -12.37
N GLY A 274 -1.28 -9.84 -13.58
CA GLY A 274 -1.86 -8.54 -13.85
C GLY A 274 -0.86 -7.51 -14.38
N ARG A 275 -1.32 -6.72 -15.34
CA ARG A 275 -0.53 -5.67 -16.00
C ARG A 275 0.05 -4.66 -14.99
N HIS A 276 -0.74 -4.29 -13.97
CA HIS A 276 -0.29 -3.38 -12.92
C HIS A 276 0.87 -3.96 -12.09
N ASN A 277 0.92 -5.29 -11.86
CA ASN A 277 2.04 -5.93 -11.18
C ASN A 277 3.30 -6.00 -12.05
N VAL A 278 3.15 -6.12 -13.38
CA VAL A 278 4.28 -5.95 -14.30
C VAL A 278 4.86 -4.53 -14.18
N LEU A 279 4.01 -3.48 -14.16
CA LEU A 279 4.49 -2.10 -13.97
C LEU A 279 5.18 -1.91 -12.60
N ASN A 280 4.61 -2.47 -11.52
CA ASN A 280 5.25 -2.45 -10.20
C ASN A 280 6.63 -3.13 -10.20
N ALA A 281 6.76 -4.26 -10.92
CA ALA A 281 8.03 -4.96 -11.09
C ALA A 281 9.03 -4.14 -11.93
N MET A 282 8.58 -3.47 -12.99
CA MET A 282 9.44 -2.59 -13.81
C MET A 282 10.02 -1.44 -13.00
N ALA A 283 9.24 -0.84 -12.10
CA ALA A 283 9.73 0.18 -11.16
C ALA A 283 10.86 -0.38 -10.27
N ALA A 284 10.64 -1.58 -9.70
CA ALA A 284 11.63 -2.24 -8.85
C ALA A 284 12.90 -2.62 -9.64
N ILE A 285 12.76 -3.09 -10.89
CA ILE A 285 13.88 -3.37 -11.82
C ILE A 285 14.71 -2.10 -12.04
N GLY A 286 14.07 -0.96 -12.34
CA GLY A 286 14.75 0.31 -12.59
C GLY A 286 15.63 0.74 -11.42
N VAL A 287 15.10 0.65 -10.19
CA VAL A 287 15.88 0.97 -8.97
C VAL A 287 16.99 -0.06 -8.73
N ALA A 288 16.73 -1.34 -8.95
CA ALA A 288 17.75 -2.39 -8.77
C ALA A 288 18.90 -2.24 -9.77
N MET A 289 18.62 -1.85 -11.01
CA MET A 289 19.64 -1.52 -12.01
C MET A 289 20.49 -0.32 -11.57
N GLU A 290 19.87 0.75 -11.08
CA GLU A 290 20.56 1.94 -10.55
C GLU A 290 21.43 1.59 -9.33
N ALA A 291 20.97 0.66 -8.50
CA ALA A 291 21.72 0.16 -7.36
C ALA A 291 22.90 -0.76 -7.75
N GLY A 292 23.03 -1.13 -9.03
CA GLY A 292 24.06 -2.01 -9.56
C GLY A 292 23.85 -3.48 -9.23
N VAL A 293 22.60 -3.91 -8.98
CA VAL A 293 22.26 -5.31 -8.76
C VAL A 293 22.46 -6.10 -10.06
N PRO A 294 23.15 -7.25 -10.04
CA PRO A 294 23.27 -8.12 -11.20
C PRO A 294 21.91 -8.55 -11.77
N ARG A 295 21.83 -8.67 -13.10
CA ARG A 295 20.57 -9.03 -13.79
C ARG A 295 19.97 -10.34 -13.26
N GLU A 296 20.82 -11.33 -13.03
CA GLU A 296 20.43 -12.65 -12.57
C GLU A 296 19.76 -12.58 -11.18
N ASP A 297 20.29 -11.74 -10.27
CA ASP A 297 19.74 -11.54 -8.94
C ASP A 297 18.41 -10.77 -8.98
N ILE A 298 18.26 -9.81 -9.92
CA ILE A 298 16.98 -9.10 -10.15
C ILE A 298 15.91 -10.10 -10.60
N ILE A 299 16.22 -10.93 -11.61
CA ILE A 299 15.26 -11.91 -12.15
C ILE A 299 14.92 -12.95 -11.07
N HIS A 300 15.91 -13.44 -10.32
CA HIS A 300 15.71 -14.39 -9.24
C HIS A 300 14.81 -13.80 -8.13
N GLY A 301 15.11 -12.58 -7.68
CA GLY A 301 14.34 -11.90 -6.65
C GLY A 301 12.87 -11.68 -7.03
N LEU A 302 12.58 -11.34 -8.28
CA LEU A 302 11.22 -11.22 -8.78
C LEU A 302 10.48 -12.57 -8.79
N GLY A 303 11.18 -13.64 -9.17
CA GLY A 303 10.63 -15.01 -9.12
C GLY A 303 10.38 -15.53 -7.69
N ALA A 304 11.18 -15.08 -6.72
CA ALA A 304 11.05 -15.44 -5.31
C ALA A 304 9.97 -14.63 -4.55
N PHE A 305 9.39 -13.61 -5.19
CA PHE A 305 8.41 -12.75 -4.54
C PHE A 305 7.15 -13.53 -4.13
N ALA A 306 6.89 -13.59 -2.82
CA ALA A 306 5.79 -14.35 -2.24
C ALA A 306 4.46 -13.57 -2.13
N GLY A 307 4.44 -12.31 -2.59
CA GLY A 307 3.27 -11.44 -2.55
C GLY A 307 3.14 -10.60 -1.28
N VAL A 308 2.13 -9.77 -1.32
CA VAL A 308 1.68 -8.94 -0.19
C VAL A 308 0.28 -9.38 0.18
N GLY A 309 0.00 -9.47 1.46
CA GLY A 309 -1.34 -9.84 1.93
C GLY A 309 -2.41 -8.91 1.38
N ARG A 310 -3.54 -9.46 1.03
CA ARG A 310 -4.67 -8.73 0.47
C ARG A 310 -4.38 -8.01 -0.86
N ARG A 311 -3.48 -8.57 -1.73
CA ARG A 311 -3.21 -8.08 -3.08
C ARG A 311 -3.38 -9.23 -4.06
N PHE A 312 -4.59 -9.41 -4.58
CA PHE A 312 -5.03 -10.57 -5.35
C PHE A 312 -4.65 -11.89 -4.68
N GLU A 313 -4.88 -11.94 -3.37
CA GLU A 313 -4.44 -13.04 -2.50
C GLU A 313 -5.39 -14.23 -2.62
N HIS A 314 -4.87 -15.38 -3.01
CA HIS A 314 -5.61 -16.64 -2.99
C HIS A 314 -5.82 -17.09 -1.55
N LYS A 315 -7.08 -17.12 -1.09
CA LYS A 315 -7.46 -17.52 0.27
C LYS A 315 -7.74 -19.02 0.39
N GLY A 316 -8.17 -19.65 -0.68
CA GLY A 316 -8.50 -21.07 -0.73
C GLY A 316 -9.62 -21.39 -1.71
N GLU A 317 -10.06 -22.64 -1.68
CA GLU A 317 -11.16 -23.14 -2.50
C GLU A 317 -12.12 -23.98 -1.64
N ARG A 318 -13.42 -23.79 -1.82
CA ARG A 318 -14.46 -24.59 -1.18
C ARG A 318 -15.62 -24.84 -2.14
N ASN A 319 -16.10 -26.07 -2.20
CA ASN A 319 -17.20 -26.51 -3.09
C ASN A 319 -16.99 -26.07 -4.56
N GLY A 320 -15.74 -26.10 -5.05
CA GLY A 320 -15.38 -25.66 -6.40
C GLY A 320 -15.41 -24.15 -6.61
N VAL A 321 -15.61 -23.35 -5.55
CA VAL A 321 -15.55 -21.88 -5.56
C VAL A 321 -14.16 -21.44 -5.10
N LEU A 322 -13.44 -20.75 -5.98
CA LEU A 322 -12.15 -20.15 -5.65
C LEU A 322 -12.35 -18.80 -4.97
N VAL A 323 -11.74 -18.60 -3.79
CA VAL A 323 -11.84 -17.35 -3.01
C VAL A 323 -10.54 -16.56 -3.13
N VAL A 324 -10.67 -15.31 -3.55
CA VAL A 324 -9.56 -14.34 -3.69
C VAL A 324 -9.91 -13.08 -2.92
N ASP A 325 -8.93 -12.47 -2.23
CA ASP A 325 -9.08 -11.19 -1.54
C ASP A 325 -8.16 -10.12 -2.13
N ASP A 326 -8.69 -8.91 -2.29
CA ASP A 326 -7.91 -7.76 -2.72
C ASP A 326 -8.28 -6.50 -1.92
N TYR A 327 -7.27 -5.71 -1.61
CA TYR A 327 -7.40 -4.47 -0.83
C TYR A 327 -7.97 -3.30 -1.65
N GLY A 328 -8.11 -3.46 -2.96
CA GLY A 328 -8.56 -2.44 -3.90
C GLY A 328 -9.83 -1.73 -3.41
N HIS A 329 -9.73 -0.41 -3.30
CA HIS A 329 -10.80 0.43 -2.75
C HIS A 329 -10.96 1.75 -3.52
N HIS A 330 -10.10 2.02 -4.48
CA HIS A 330 -10.21 3.10 -5.45
C HIS A 330 -10.71 2.54 -6.80
N PRO A 331 -11.51 3.26 -7.60
CA PRO A 331 -12.01 2.76 -8.89
C PRO A 331 -10.90 2.25 -9.81
N THR A 332 -9.76 2.93 -9.87
CA THR A 332 -8.59 2.51 -10.67
C THR A 332 -8.03 1.15 -10.19
N GLU A 333 -7.91 0.94 -8.88
CA GLU A 333 -7.46 -0.34 -8.30
C GLU A 333 -8.47 -1.45 -8.59
N ILE A 334 -9.76 -1.18 -8.39
CA ILE A 334 -10.84 -2.13 -8.66
C ILE A 334 -10.81 -2.56 -10.13
N ALA A 335 -10.68 -1.61 -11.06
CA ALA A 335 -10.59 -1.91 -12.50
C ALA A 335 -9.42 -2.84 -12.80
N ALA A 336 -8.23 -2.57 -12.27
CA ALA A 336 -7.04 -3.40 -12.46
C ALA A 336 -7.19 -4.81 -11.87
N THR A 337 -7.84 -4.92 -10.70
CA THR A 337 -8.13 -6.22 -10.06
C THR A 337 -9.15 -7.02 -10.86
N LEU A 338 -10.23 -6.39 -11.35
CA LEU A 338 -11.23 -7.05 -12.18
C LEU A 338 -10.65 -7.51 -13.53
N GLU A 339 -9.81 -6.67 -14.16
CA GLU A 339 -9.07 -7.06 -15.37
C GLU A 339 -8.20 -8.29 -15.12
N THR A 340 -7.45 -8.28 -14.02
CA THR A 340 -6.61 -9.42 -13.61
C THR A 340 -7.44 -10.67 -13.38
N ALA A 341 -8.58 -10.57 -12.69
CA ALA A 341 -9.48 -11.69 -12.47
C ALA A 341 -9.97 -12.31 -13.79
N ARG A 342 -10.30 -11.48 -14.77
CA ARG A 342 -10.73 -11.93 -16.09
C ARG A 342 -9.60 -12.55 -16.92
N LEU A 343 -8.38 -12.01 -16.82
CA LEU A 343 -7.20 -12.59 -17.50
C LEU A 343 -6.83 -13.95 -16.91
N CYS A 344 -6.83 -14.08 -15.58
CA CYS A 344 -6.48 -15.34 -14.92
C CYS A 344 -7.56 -16.41 -15.02
N TYR A 345 -8.81 -15.99 -14.98
CA TYR A 345 -9.97 -16.90 -14.89
C TYR A 345 -11.05 -16.56 -15.92
N PRO A 346 -10.74 -16.59 -17.23
CA PRO A 346 -11.66 -16.11 -18.28
C PRO A 346 -12.96 -16.90 -18.38
N ARG A 347 -13.00 -18.13 -17.84
CA ARG A 347 -14.17 -19.03 -17.90
C ARG A 347 -14.99 -19.09 -16.60
N LYS A 348 -14.44 -18.52 -15.50
CA LYS A 348 -15.15 -18.52 -14.23
C LYS A 348 -16.18 -17.38 -14.18
N ARG A 349 -17.34 -17.67 -13.58
CA ARG A 349 -18.28 -16.61 -13.22
C ARG A 349 -17.66 -15.78 -12.10
N LEU A 350 -17.60 -14.46 -12.29
CA LEU A 350 -16.97 -13.52 -11.35
C LEU A 350 -18.04 -12.95 -10.41
N VAL A 351 -18.02 -13.38 -9.17
CA VAL A 351 -18.84 -12.86 -8.09
C VAL A 351 -17.97 -11.97 -7.21
N VAL A 352 -18.35 -10.71 -7.05
CA VAL A 352 -17.58 -9.72 -6.30
C VAL A 352 -18.34 -9.27 -5.07
N ALA A 353 -17.75 -9.37 -3.89
CA ALA A 353 -18.22 -8.73 -2.66
C ALA A 353 -17.38 -7.46 -2.43
N PHE A 354 -18.03 -6.29 -2.46
CA PHE A 354 -17.37 -5.00 -2.34
C PHE A 354 -17.86 -4.20 -1.13
N GLN A 355 -16.91 -3.63 -0.38
CA GLN A 355 -17.16 -2.66 0.67
C GLN A 355 -16.51 -1.31 0.31
N PRO A 356 -17.30 -0.27 0.00
CA PRO A 356 -16.76 1.07 -0.17
C PRO A 356 -16.06 1.55 1.11
N HIS A 357 -15.02 2.37 0.98
CA HIS A 357 -14.21 2.82 2.11
C HIS A 357 -14.14 4.34 2.12
N ARG A 358 -14.58 4.97 3.22
CA ARG A 358 -14.77 6.40 3.46
C ARG A 358 -15.93 7.02 2.68
N PHE A 359 -16.69 7.87 3.36
CA PHE A 359 -17.79 8.61 2.74
C PHE A 359 -17.29 9.68 1.78
N THR A 360 -16.21 10.38 2.13
CA THR A 360 -15.60 11.43 1.29
C THR A 360 -15.12 10.87 -0.05
N ARG A 361 -14.38 9.77 -0.05
CA ARG A 361 -13.94 9.09 -1.29
C ARG A 361 -15.12 8.60 -2.11
N THR A 362 -16.10 7.97 -1.47
CA THR A 362 -17.28 7.46 -2.18
C THR A 362 -18.05 8.59 -2.85
N GLN A 363 -18.17 9.75 -2.19
CA GLN A 363 -18.82 10.94 -2.75
C GLN A 363 -18.03 11.50 -3.94
N ALA A 364 -16.73 11.73 -3.76
CA ALA A 364 -15.88 12.33 -4.79
C ALA A 364 -15.80 11.50 -6.07
N LEU A 365 -15.75 10.16 -5.94
CA LEU A 365 -15.60 9.22 -7.06
C LEU A 365 -16.89 8.45 -7.38
N PHE A 366 -18.05 8.97 -6.97
CA PHE A 366 -19.34 8.28 -7.08
C PHE A 366 -19.66 7.85 -8.52
N GLY A 367 -19.36 8.72 -9.49
CA GLY A 367 -19.57 8.45 -10.90
C GLY A 367 -18.67 7.34 -11.45
N ASP A 368 -17.44 7.23 -10.97
CA ASP A 368 -16.49 6.19 -11.38
C ASP A 368 -16.82 4.85 -10.73
N PHE A 369 -17.16 4.85 -9.43
CA PHE A 369 -17.67 3.66 -8.75
C PHE A 369 -18.93 3.10 -9.41
N SER A 370 -19.82 3.95 -9.94
CA SER A 370 -21.03 3.48 -10.59
C SER A 370 -20.77 2.71 -11.89
N LYS A 371 -19.60 2.85 -12.50
CA LYS A 371 -19.24 2.26 -13.80
C LYS A 371 -18.25 1.10 -13.70
N VAL A 372 -17.39 1.12 -12.67
CA VAL A 372 -16.21 0.23 -12.61
C VAL A 372 -16.56 -1.26 -12.57
N PHE A 373 -17.76 -1.62 -12.08
CA PHE A 373 -18.20 -3.00 -11.98
C PHE A 373 -18.87 -3.54 -13.26
N ALA A 374 -18.83 -2.79 -14.35
CA ALA A 374 -19.36 -3.27 -15.63
C ALA A 374 -18.65 -4.57 -16.06
N GLY A 375 -19.43 -5.61 -16.38
CA GLY A 375 -18.91 -6.93 -16.76
C GLY A 375 -18.62 -7.89 -15.60
N VAL A 376 -18.92 -7.52 -14.36
CA VAL A 376 -19.00 -8.45 -13.23
C VAL A 376 -20.30 -9.24 -13.32
N ASP A 377 -20.26 -10.57 -13.12
CA ASP A 377 -21.43 -11.42 -13.29
C ASP A 377 -22.43 -11.30 -12.12
N GLN A 378 -21.93 -11.01 -10.92
CA GLN A 378 -22.74 -10.71 -9.74
C GLN A 378 -21.97 -9.81 -8.78
N LEU A 379 -22.53 -8.67 -8.40
CA LEU A 379 -21.97 -7.77 -7.39
C LEU A 379 -22.77 -7.87 -6.08
N LEU A 380 -22.07 -8.13 -4.98
CA LEU A 380 -22.57 -8.08 -3.60
C LEU A 380 -22.00 -6.84 -2.96
N LEU A 381 -22.84 -5.84 -2.69
CA LEU A 381 -22.41 -4.55 -2.14
C LEU A 381 -22.91 -4.41 -0.70
N THR A 382 -22.08 -3.85 0.18
CA THR A 382 -22.48 -3.54 1.55
C THR A 382 -22.34 -2.04 1.88
N GLU A 383 -22.68 -1.66 3.12
CA GLU A 383 -22.51 -0.29 3.59
C GLU A 383 -21.06 0.16 3.60
N ILE A 384 -20.88 1.49 3.52
CA ILE A 384 -19.57 2.14 3.50
C ILE A 384 -18.86 1.92 4.84
N TYR A 385 -17.60 1.50 4.81
CA TYR A 385 -16.73 1.51 5.98
C TYR A 385 -16.30 2.95 6.29
N PRO A 386 -16.70 3.52 7.46
CA PRO A 386 -16.55 4.95 7.71
C PRO A 386 -15.12 5.42 7.95
N ALA A 387 -14.20 4.56 8.41
CA ALA A 387 -12.82 4.92 8.78
C ALA A 387 -12.74 6.21 9.63
N SER A 388 -13.59 6.32 10.65
CA SER A 388 -13.74 7.47 11.55
C SER A 388 -14.40 8.72 10.94
N GLU A 389 -14.89 8.66 9.70
CA GLU A 389 -15.66 9.74 9.10
C GLU A 389 -17.13 9.72 9.55
N SER A 390 -17.77 10.88 9.59
CA SER A 390 -19.23 11.00 9.77
C SER A 390 -19.96 10.71 8.46
N PRO A 391 -21.17 10.11 8.52
CA PRO A 391 -21.97 9.88 7.32
C PRO A 391 -22.28 11.18 6.57
N ILE A 392 -22.25 11.11 5.23
CA ILE A 392 -22.61 12.22 4.35
C ILE A 392 -24.03 11.99 3.82
N PRO A 393 -24.96 12.97 3.94
CA PRO A 393 -26.31 12.82 3.42
C PRO A 393 -26.35 12.43 1.93
N GLY A 394 -27.10 11.39 1.60
CA GLY A 394 -27.22 10.89 0.21
C GLY A 394 -26.09 9.97 -0.26
N VAL A 395 -25.04 9.77 0.54
CA VAL A 395 -23.91 8.88 0.23
C VAL A 395 -23.99 7.64 1.11
N SER A 396 -24.31 6.50 0.52
CA SER A 396 -24.43 5.21 1.20
C SER A 396 -24.12 4.05 0.25
N GLY A 397 -23.87 2.86 0.77
CA GLY A 397 -23.75 1.65 -0.05
C GLY A 397 -25.02 1.40 -0.85
N GLN A 398 -26.19 1.66 -0.27
CA GLN A 398 -27.48 1.50 -0.97
C GLN A 398 -27.64 2.48 -2.13
N SER A 399 -27.28 3.77 -1.96
CA SER A 399 -27.34 4.75 -3.05
C SER A 399 -26.38 4.41 -4.18
N LEU A 400 -25.17 3.89 -3.86
CA LEU A 400 -24.21 3.40 -4.84
C LEU A 400 -24.74 2.18 -5.58
N ALA A 401 -25.35 1.21 -4.89
CA ALA A 401 -25.97 0.04 -5.53
C ALA A 401 -27.06 0.44 -6.55
N GLN A 402 -27.86 1.46 -6.22
CA GLN A 402 -28.87 2.00 -7.14
C GLN A 402 -28.23 2.65 -8.36
N ALA A 403 -27.17 3.44 -8.17
CA ALA A 403 -26.46 4.07 -9.29
C ALA A 403 -25.81 3.04 -10.23
N ILE A 404 -25.17 1.99 -9.69
CA ILE A 404 -24.58 0.92 -10.50
C ILE A 404 -25.65 0.22 -11.36
N ARG A 405 -26.83 -0.10 -10.79
CA ARG A 405 -27.95 -0.71 -11.54
C ARG A 405 -28.47 0.16 -12.67
N GLN A 406 -28.37 1.50 -12.53
CA GLN A 406 -28.80 2.44 -13.58
C GLN A 406 -27.80 2.59 -14.71
N VAL A 407 -26.51 2.43 -14.42
CA VAL A 407 -25.41 2.72 -15.36
C VAL A 407 -24.88 1.46 -16.03
N THR A 408 -24.98 0.30 -15.38
CA THR A 408 -24.47 -0.98 -15.87
C THR A 408 -25.54 -2.05 -15.91
N SER A 409 -25.28 -3.13 -16.67
CA SER A 409 -26.11 -4.34 -16.66
C SER A 409 -25.75 -5.34 -15.57
N THR A 410 -24.76 -5.01 -14.72
CA THR A 410 -24.29 -5.89 -13.63
C THR A 410 -25.40 -6.15 -12.63
N PRO A 411 -25.75 -7.41 -12.33
CA PRO A 411 -26.66 -7.74 -11.24
C PRO A 411 -26.06 -7.33 -9.89
N VAL A 412 -26.74 -6.45 -9.15
CA VAL A 412 -26.28 -5.94 -7.85
C VAL A 412 -27.24 -6.36 -6.75
N ARG A 413 -26.71 -6.98 -5.69
CA ARG A 413 -27.43 -7.25 -4.45
C ARG A 413 -26.78 -6.47 -3.30
N PHE A 414 -27.59 -5.63 -2.63
CA PHE A 414 -27.14 -4.85 -1.49
C PHE A 414 -27.44 -5.61 -0.19
N PHE A 415 -26.52 -5.53 0.77
CA PHE A 415 -26.61 -6.10 2.11
C PHE A 415 -26.28 -5.04 3.15
N GLU A 416 -27.07 -4.98 4.23
CA GLU A 416 -26.83 -4.01 5.30
C GLU A 416 -25.60 -4.33 6.14
N ASP A 417 -25.27 -5.63 6.28
CA ASP A 417 -24.13 -6.12 7.06
C ASP A 417 -23.52 -7.40 6.47
N PHE A 418 -22.37 -7.79 6.99
CA PHE A 418 -21.65 -8.99 6.56
C PHE A 418 -22.36 -10.28 6.91
N GLY A 419 -23.11 -10.31 8.03
CA GLY A 419 -23.84 -11.50 8.46
C GLY A 419 -24.93 -11.88 7.47
N SER A 420 -25.71 -10.90 7.02
CA SER A 420 -26.76 -11.10 6.00
C SER A 420 -26.15 -11.48 4.64
N MET A 421 -25.00 -10.89 4.27
CA MET A 421 -24.27 -11.26 3.06
C MET A 421 -23.77 -12.71 3.14
N GLN A 422 -23.13 -13.09 4.24
CA GLN A 422 -22.57 -14.42 4.44
C GLN A 422 -23.66 -15.52 4.44
N ALA A 423 -24.78 -15.28 5.10
CA ALA A 423 -25.92 -16.19 5.09
C ALA A 423 -26.50 -16.47 3.68
N ALA A 424 -26.35 -15.48 2.76
CA ALA A 424 -26.84 -15.62 1.40
C ALA A 424 -25.85 -16.28 0.44
N LEU A 425 -24.56 -16.46 0.82
CA LEU A 425 -23.53 -16.97 -0.09
C LEU A 425 -23.84 -18.39 -0.60
N GLY A 426 -24.42 -19.24 0.25
CA GLY A 426 -24.81 -20.62 -0.14
C GLY A 426 -25.84 -20.69 -1.26
N GLU A 427 -26.67 -19.65 -1.43
CA GLU A 427 -27.64 -19.54 -2.52
C GLU A 427 -27.07 -18.85 -3.77
N ILE A 428 -26.03 -18.01 -3.59
CA ILE A 428 -25.47 -17.15 -4.65
C ILE A 428 -24.32 -17.86 -5.38
N LEU A 429 -23.40 -18.46 -4.60
CA LEU A 429 -22.19 -19.08 -5.14
C LEU A 429 -22.46 -20.46 -5.72
N GLN A 430 -21.77 -20.78 -6.81
CA GLN A 430 -21.89 -22.03 -7.55
C GLN A 430 -20.51 -22.62 -7.81
N GLU A 431 -20.45 -23.93 -7.99
CA GLU A 431 -19.22 -24.58 -8.45
C GLU A 431 -18.69 -23.94 -9.74
N GLY A 432 -17.40 -23.67 -9.79
CA GLY A 432 -16.76 -22.99 -10.89
C GLY A 432 -16.67 -21.47 -10.73
N ASP A 433 -17.24 -20.85 -9.70
CA ASP A 433 -17.14 -19.42 -9.46
C ASP A 433 -15.73 -18.98 -9.03
N LEU A 434 -15.41 -17.72 -9.35
CA LEU A 434 -14.40 -16.94 -8.67
C LEU A 434 -15.12 -15.95 -7.74
N PHE A 435 -14.97 -16.13 -6.44
CA PHE A 435 -15.48 -15.22 -5.43
C PHE A 435 -14.38 -14.28 -4.98
N LEU A 436 -14.51 -13.00 -5.33
CA LEU A 436 -13.53 -11.95 -5.06
C LEU A 436 -14.07 -11.00 -3.98
N THR A 437 -13.37 -10.87 -2.85
CA THR A 437 -13.61 -9.85 -1.84
C THR A 437 -12.76 -8.62 -2.14
N LEU A 438 -13.38 -7.42 -2.19
CA LEU A 438 -12.73 -6.16 -2.54
C LEU A 438 -12.99 -5.09 -1.49
N GLY A 439 -11.95 -4.43 -1.00
CA GLY A 439 -12.06 -3.27 -0.13
C GLY A 439 -11.02 -3.19 0.97
N ALA A 440 -10.69 -1.97 1.41
CA ALA A 440 -9.71 -1.71 2.48
C ALA A 440 -10.22 -2.06 3.89
N GLY A 441 -11.54 -2.21 4.07
CA GLY A 441 -12.18 -2.57 5.33
C GLY A 441 -12.11 -4.07 5.63
N SER A 442 -13.14 -4.57 6.32
CA SER A 442 -13.20 -5.95 6.84
C SER A 442 -13.89 -6.94 5.90
N ILE A 443 -14.21 -6.56 4.67
CA ILE A 443 -14.94 -7.41 3.70
C ILE A 443 -14.28 -8.78 3.47
N TRP A 444 -12.95 -8.87 3.60
CA TRP A 444 -12.21 -10.13 3.52
C TRP A 444 -12.71 -11.22 4.49
N THR A 445 -13.33 -10.82 5.62
CA THR A 445 -13.89 -11.77 6.59
C THR A 445 -15.07 -12.54 6.04
N VAL A 446 -15.77 -12.01 5.03
CA VAL A 446 -16.87 -12.70 4.35
C VAL A 446 -16.33 -13.87 3.52
N GLY A 447 -15.23 -13.65 2.78
CA GLY A 447 -14.55 -14.72 2.05
C GLY A 447 -13.95 -15.79 2.97
N GLN A 448 -13.30 -15.34 4.07
CA GLN A 448 -12.75 -16.25 5.07
C GLN A 448 -13.87 -17.07 5.75
N GLY A 449 -14.96 -16.42 6.16
CA GLY A 449 -16.10 -17.10 6.78
C GLY A 449 -16.73 -18.15 5.84
N TYR A 450 -16.80 -17.86 4.53
CA TYR A 450 -17.24 -18.85 3.56
C TYR A 450 -16.33 -20.09 3.53
N LEU A 451 -15.00 -19.91 3.63
CA LEU A 451 -14.05 -21.02 3.67
C LEU A 451 -14.14 -21.81 4.98
N ASP A 452 -14.37 -21.13 6.12
CA ASP A 452 -14.35 -21.69 7.47
C ASP A 452 -15.68 -22.37 7.88
N GLU A 453 -16.80 -22.14 7.15
CA GLU A 453 -18.06 -22.81 7.46
C GLU A 453 -17.86 -24.34 7.41
N GLU A 454 -18.14 -25.04 8.51
CA GLU A 454 -18.14 -26.49 8.53
C GLU A 454 -19.13 -27.04 7.50
N VAL A 455 -18.70 -28.06 6.75
CA VAL A 455 -19.61 -28.84 5.93
C VAL A 455 -20.67 -29.42 6.88
N LYS A 456 -21.83 -28.78 6.97
CA LYS A 456 -23.00 -29.43 7.58
C LYS A 456 -23.28 -30.64 6.72
N ASN A 457 -22.73 -31.80 7.13
CA ASN A 457 -23.14 -33.08 6.55
C ASN A 457 -24.65 -33.17 6.71
N PRO A 458 -25.40 -33.51 5.64
CA PRO A 458 -26.85 -33.66 5.66
C PRO A 458 -27.30 -34.79 6.58
#